data_4b9d23ea3602a24e1374b9485435dbb8
#
_entry.id   4b9d23ea3602a24e1374b9485435dbb8
#
_cell.length_a   1.000
_cell.length_b   1.000
_cell.length_c   1.000
_cell.angle_alpha   90.00
_cell.angle_beta   90.00
_cell.angle_gamma   90.00
#
_symmetry.space_group_name_H-M   'P 1'
#
loop_
_entity.id
_entity.type
_entity.pdbx_description
1 polymer ?
#
loop_
_entity_poly.entity_id
_entity_poly.type
_entity_poly.pdbx_seq_one_letter_code
_entity_poly.pdbx_strand_id
1 'polypeptide(L)'
;MTATTFRPGRRGVMAAAAALPLGLGLAACSEDTGDAPSLGGDEEATDEFTAIITAGPVAEEADVTGNAWANKIKEAGKFTRGGTTANQVFSIIDPATNKVTGFDAGITQLLARYILGDDYGDESVEYIDTTVETRETRVEYESVDAVIATYSITAERLEKINFAGPYYLSGTAIQVRAADKDSVSGPEDLEGKKLVTQSNSTGLEAILDNVPNASEDDVQQLPDNESCVAALKQERVDAYVLDQGVLLGNSKADSEVVVVGEPFTEDPYGIGLNKDNDALDFVNTFLQAIVDDGTWKKLYDQTIGQVIEGEAPAPPTIGDLPA
;
A
#
# COMPACT_ATOMS: atom_id res chain seq x y z
N MET A 1 10.34 -30.24 53.89
CA MET A 1 9.12 -30.47 54.68
C MET A 1 8.06 -29.57 54.06
N THR A 2 7.03 -29.92 53.45
CA THR A 2 6.23 -31.13 53.20
C THR A 2 5.51 -30.97 51.89
N ALA A 3 5.60 -31.95 51.00
CA ALA A 3 4.86 -32.05 49.77
C ALA A 3 3.42 -32.43 50.06
N THR A 4 2.47 -31.88 49.32
CA THR A 4 1.10 -32.43 49.25
C THR A 4 0.67 -32.57 47.82
N THR A 5 0.65 -33.80 47.38
CA THR A 5 0.09 -34.34 46.15
C THR A 5 -1.43 -34.47 46.27
N PHE A 6 -2.15 -34.06 45.22
CA PHE A 6 -3.55 -34.39 45.07
C PHE A 6 -3.78 -35.17 43.75
N ARG A 7 -4.37 -36.35 43.84
CA ARG A 7 -4.68 -37.29 42.78
C ARG A 7 -6.15 -37.19 42.33
N PRO A 8 -6.46 -37.61 41.06
CA PRO A 8 -7.78 -37.44 40.46
C PRO A 8 -8.77 -38.55 40.74
N GLY A 9 -10.04 -38.22 40.83
CA GLY A 9 -11.15 -39.18 40.92
C GLY A 9 -11.82 -39.44 39.57
N ARG A 10 -11.82 -40.70 39.14
CA ARG A 10 -12.63 -41.24 38.03
C ARG A 10 -14.01 -41.65 38.55
N ARG A 11 -15.06 -41.34 37.79
CA ARG A 11 -16.37 -42.03 37.71
C ARG A 11 -17.15 -41.31 36.61
N GLY A 12 -17.80 -41.91 35.63
CA GLY A 12 -18.26 -43.28 35.34
C GLY A 12 -19.32 -43.14 34.26
N VAL A 13 -19.22 -44.01 33.31
CA VAL A 13 -20.03 -44.25 32.11
C VAL A 13 -21.55 -44.32 32.38
N MET A 14 -22.40 -43.79 31.45
CA MET A 14 -23.56 -44.55 30.93
C MET A 14 -24.00 -44.04 29.57
N ALA A 15 -24.02 -44.97 28.62
CA ALA A 15 -24.60 -44.88 27.30
C ALA A 15 -26.11 -45.09 27.35
N ALA A 16 -26.87 -44.39 26.52
CA ALA A 16 -28.19 -44.84 26.10
C ALA A 16 -28.41 -44.49 24.64
N ALA A 17 -28.54 -45.52 23.84
CA ALA A 17 -28.97 -45.48 22.43
C ALA A 17 -30.51 -45.49 22.39
N ALA A 18 -31.12 -44.72 21.51
CA ALA A 18 -32.47 -44.96 21.02
C ALA A 18 -32.65 -44.45 19.58
N ALA A 19 -33.33 -45.24 18.81
CA ALA A 19 -33.44 -45.29 17.37
C ALA A 19 -34.41 -44.30 16.74
N LEU A 20 -34.24 -44.12 15.42
CA LEU A 20 -35.07 -43.41 14.45
C LEU A 20 -36.56 -43.82 14.42
N PRO A 21 -37.45 -42.97 13.82
CA PRO A 21 -37.89 -43.34 12.47
C PRO A 21 -37.91 -42.18 11.41
N LEU A 22 -37.85 -42.60 10.16
CA LEU A 22 -38.08 -41.86 8.92
C LEU A 22 -39.47 -41.20 8.89
N GLY A 23 -39.53 -40.00 8.32
CA GLY A 23 -40.74 -39.36 7.86
C GLY A 23 -40.43 -38.41 6.67
N LEU A 24 -40.84 -38.85 5.47
CA LEU A 24 -40.87 -37.99 4.28
C LEU A 24 -41.94 -36.88 4.44
N GLY A 25 -41.60 -35.68 4.05
CA GLY A 25 -42.54 -34.59 3.90
C GLY A 25 -41.96 -33.47 3.03
N LEU A 26 -42.32 -33.45 1.74
CA LEU A 26 -42.14 -32.33 0.82
C LEU A 26 -43.08 -31.21 1.23
N ALA A 27 -42.54 -29.99 1.43
CA ALA A 27 -43.25 -28.74 1.17
C ALA A 27 -42.25 -27.60 0.99
N ALA A 28 -42.27 -27.00 -0.16
CA ALA A 28 -41.56 -25.78 -0.49
C ALA A 28 -42.19 -24.57 0.26
N CYS A 29 -41.36 -23.74 0.87
CA CYS A 29 -41.61 -22.32 1.07
C CYS A 29 -40.26 -21.61 1.02
N SER A 30 -40.13 -20.76 0.02
CA SER A 30 -39.06 -19.78 -0.09
C SER A 30 -39.20 -18.76 1.03
N GLU A 31 -38.21 -18.63 1.88
CA GLU A 31 -38.00 -17.44 2.66
C GLU A 31 -36.64 -16.86 2.28
N ASP A 32 -36.74 -15.64 1.80
CA ASP A 32 -35.72 -14.69 1.43
C ASP A 32 -34.77 -14.50 2.63
N THR A 33 -33.69 -15.27 2.69
CA THR A 33 -32.55 -14.98 3.56
C THR A 33 -31.65 -14.07 2.78
N GLY A 34 -31.65 -12.79 3.17
CA GLY A 34 -30.81 -11.74 2.60
C GLY A 34 -29.41 -12.25 2.33
N ASP A 35 -29.04 -12.19 1.07
CA ASP A 35 -27.70 -12.43 0.57
C ASP A 35 -26.73 -11.54 1.34
N ALA A 36 -25.83 -12.15 2.09
CA ALA A 36 -24.61 -11.50 2.46
C ALA A 36 -23.90 -11.13 1.14
N PRO A 37 -23.35 -9.92 0.99
CA PRO A 37 -22.70 -9.55 -0.24
C PRO A 37 -21.60 -10.56 -0.55
N SER A 38 -21.80 -11.30 -1.64
CA SER A 38 -20.80 -12.19 -2.21
C SER A 38 -19.59 -11.37 -2.60
N LEU A 39 -18.42 -11.67 -2.06
CA LEU A 39 -17.11 -11.14 -2.43
C LEU A 39 -16.69 -11.59 -3.85
N GLY A 40 -17.62 -11.76 -4.76
CA GLY A 40 -17.37 -12.19 -6.16
C GLY A 40 -16.78 -11.10 -7.08
N GLY A 41 -16.51 -9.87 -6.56
CA GLY A 41 -15.81 -8.85 -7.31
C GLY A 41 -14.28 -8.97 -7.25
N ASP A 42 -13.77 -9.63 -6.24
CA ASP A 42 -12.33 -9.62 -5.95
C ASP A 42 -11.52 -10.65 -6.78
N GLU A 43 -12.13 -11.76 -7.20
CA GLU A 43 -11.46 -12.76 -8.04
C GLU A 43 -11.24 -12.25 -9.47
N GLU A 44 -12.27 -11.65 -10.10
CA GLU A 44 -12.16 -11.09 -11.47
C GLU A 44 -11.18 -9.92 -11.51
N ALA A 45 -11.21 -9.04 -10.52
CA ALA A 45 -10.26 -7.92 -10.39
C ALA A 45 -8.82 -8.42 -10.17
N THR A 46 -8.62 -9.51 -9.41
CA THR A 46 -7.31 -10.11 -9.20
C THR A 46 -6.79 -10.78 -10.46
N ASP A 47 -7.67 -11.40 -11.26
CA ASP A 47 -7.30 -12.01 -12.54
C ASP A 47 -6.87 -10.95 -13.57
N GLU A 48 -7.57 -9.81 -13.64
CA GLU A 48 -7.20 -8.70 -14.52
C GLU A 48 -5.88 -8.05 -14.09
N PHE A 49 -5.68 -7.81 -12.80
CA PHE A 49 -4.40 -7.33 -12.26
C PHE A 49 -3.25 -8.29 -12.62
N THR A 50 -3.42 -9.59 -12.42
CA THR A 50 -2.43 -10.61 -12.78
C THR A 50 -2.15 -10.64 -14.27
N ALA A 51 -3.17 -10.44 -15.13
CA ALA A 51 -3.01 -10.36 -16.57
C ALA A 51 -2.15 -9.15 -16.99
N ILE A 52 -2.32 -7.99 -16.34
CA ILE A 52 -1.48 -6.80 -16.58
C ILE A 52 -0.01 -7.11 -16.26
N ILE A 53 0.25 -7.72 -15.09
CA ILE A 53 1.61 -8.08 -14.69
C ILE A 53 2.23 -9.07 -15.69
N THR A 54 1.50 -10.12 -16.04
CA THR A 54 1.98 -11.17 -16.95
C THR A 54 2.23 -10.67 -18.37
N ALA A 55 1.50 -9.66 -18.83
CA ALA A 55 1.68 -9.03 -20.13
C ALA A 55 2.74 -7.91 -20.12
N GLY A 56 3.28 -7.53 -18.95
CA GLY A 56 4.27 -6.46 -18.83
C GLY A 56 5.58 -6.74 -19.59
N PRO A 57 6.39 -5.70 -19.82
CA PRO A 57 7.64 -5.83 -20.57
C PRO A 57 8.68 -6.70 -19.84
N VAL A 58 9.64 -7.22 -20.60
CA VAL A 58 10.78 -8.00 -20.11
C VAL A 58 12.04 -7.36 -20.66
N ALA A 59 13.08 -7.22 -19.84
CA ALA A 59 14.38 -6.71 -20.28
C ALA A 59 15.10 -7.71 -21.17
N GLU A 60 15.92 -7.21 -22.08
CA GLU A 60 16.84 -8.07 -22.82
C GLU A 60 17.86 -8.72 -21.86
N GLU A 61 18.18 -9.98 -22.09
CA GLU A 61 19.13 -10.74 -21.25
C GLU A 61 20.47 -10.03 -21.06
N ALA A 62 20.96 -9.35 -22.11
CA ALA A 62 22.20 -8.62 -22.07
C ALA A 62 22.15 -7.40 -21.14
N ASP A 63 21.00 -6.74 -21.03
CA ASP A 63 20.82 -5.58 -20.16
C ASP A 63 20.76 -6.03 -18.69
N VAL A 64 20.07 -7.13 -18.40
CA VAL A 64 20.02 -7.70 -17.05
C VAL A 64 21.40 -8.16 -16.59
N THR A 65 22.09 -8.95 -17.40
CA THR A 65 23.44 -9.49 -17.06
C THR A 65 24.52 -8.41 -17.08
N GLY A 66 24.31 -7.33 -17.81
CA GLY A 66 25.20 -6.16 -17.84
C GLY A 66 25.06 -5.21 -16.64
N ASN A 67 23.98 -5.32 -15.89
CA ASN A 67 23.70 -4.52 -14.69
C ASN A 67 23.90 -5.39 -13.43
N ALA A 68 24.81 -5.02 -12.55
CA ALA A 68 25.19 -5.87 -11.43
C ALA A 68 24.05 -6.07 -10.42
N TRP A 69 23.24 -5.02 -10.18
CA TRP A 69 22.08 -5.08 -9.29
C TRP A 69 20.99 -6.00 -9.87
N ALA A 70 20.62 -5.82 -11.14
CA ALA A 70 19.60 -6.65 -11.79
C ALA A 70 20.04 -8.12 -11.89
N ASN A 71 21.32 -8.36 -12.23
CA ASN A 71 21.89 -9.70 -12.33
C ASN A 71 21.86 -10.45 -10.99
N LYS A 72 22.17 -9.76 -9.86
CA LYS A 72 22.06 -10.32 -8.52
C LYS A 72 20.62 -10.81 -8.22
N ILE A 73 19.61 -10.03 -8.59
CA ILE A 73 18.19 -10.39 -8.42
C ILE A 73 17.84 -11.59 -9.30
N LYS A 74 18.29 -11.59 -10.56
CA LYS A 74 18.08 -12.69 -11.49
C LYS A 74 18.71 -14.00 -11.01
N GLU A 75 19.96 -13.96 -10.55
CA GLU A 75 20.64 -15.13 -9.98
C GLU A 75 19.95 -15.66 -8.69
N ALA A 76 19.39 -14.77 -7.89
CA ALA A 76 18.62 -15.12 -6.70
C ALA A 76 17.22 -15.68 -7.04
N GLY A 77 16.69 -15.38 -8.23
CA GLY A 77 15.31 -15.70 -8.63
C GLY A 77 14.26 -14.97 -7.81
N LYS A 78 14.64 -13.90 -7.11
CA LYS A 78 13.78 -13.20 -6.16
C LYS A 78 14.14 -11.73 -6.05
N PHE A 79 13.09 -10.88 -6.03
CA PHE A 79 13.16 -9.45 -5.79
C PHE A 79 12.65 -9.12 -4.38
N THR A 80 13.45 -8.48 -3.56
CA THR A 80 13.10 -8.12 -2.18
C THR A 80 12.65 -6.67 -2.12
N ARG A 81 11.36 -6.46 -1.88
CA ARG A 81 10.74 -5.12 -1.82
C ARG A 81 10.47 -4.67 -0.39
N GLY A 82 10.95 -3.49 0.01
CA GLY A 82 10.56 -2.80 1.23
C GLY A 82 9.29 -1.98 1.07
N GLY A 83 8.37 -2.09 2.03
CA GLY A 83 7.12 -1.32 2.08
C GLY A 83 6.02 -2.06 2.84
N THR A 84 4.89 -1.38 3.06
CA THR A 84 3.71 -1.99 3.69
C THR A 84 2.88 -2.81 2.71
N THR A 85 2.06 -3.72 3.22
CA THR A 85 1.02 -4.44 2.49
C THR A 85 -0.35 -4.23 3.14
N ALA A 86 -0.58 -3.04 3.71
CA ALA A 86 -1.80 -2.67 4.43
C ALA A 86 -2.60 -1.52 3.77
N ASN A 87 -2.15 -0.98 2.63
CA ASN A 87 -2.85 0.08 1.92
C ASN A 87 -3.75 -0.49 0.81
N GLN A 88 -5.06 -0.22 0.89
CA GLN A 88 -6.10 -0.77 -0.01
C GLN A 88 -5.96 -0.36 -1.49
N VAL A 89 -5.18 0.68 -1.79
CA VAL A 89 -5.03 1.22 -3.15
C VAL A 89 -3.63 0.94 -3.70
N PHE A 90 -2.60 1.08 -2.86
CA PHE A 90 -1.21 1.00 -3.30
C PHE A 90 -0.56 -0.37 -3.07
N SER A 91 -0.83 -1.02 -1.94
CA SER A 91 -0.28 -2.35 -1.68
C SER A 91 -1.06 -3.05 -0.57
N ILE A 92 -1.91 -3.99 -0.91
CA ILE A 92 -2.71 -4.78 0.04
C ILE A 92 -2.49 -6.27 -0.19
N ILE A 93 -2.30 -7.01 0.91
CA ILE A 93 -2.26 -8.47 0.88
C ILE A 93 -3.65 -9.04 1.14
N ASP A 94 -4.08 -9.98 0.30
CA ASP A 94 -5.23 -10.82 0.58
C ASP A 94 -4.81 -11.94 1.53
N PRO A 95 -5.35 -11.99 2.76
CA PRO A 95 -4.96 -13.01 3.74
C PRO A 95 -5.38 -14.44 3.38
N ALA A 96 -6.33 -14.62 2.45
CA ALA A 96 -6.79 -15.95 2.03
C ALA A 96 -5.89 -16.54 0.95
N THR A 97 -5.37 -15.73 0.04
CA THR A 97 -4.56 -16.17 -1.11
C THR A 97 -3.09 -15.81 -0.99
N ASN A 98 -2.71 -14.91 -0.06
CA ASN A 98 -1.41 -14.25 0.05
C ASN A 98 -1.01 -13.44 -1.19
N LYS A 99 -1.92 -13.19 -2.12
CA LYS A 99 -1.65 -12.30 -3.25
C LYS A 99 -1.60 -10.85 -2.79
N VAL A 100 -0.64 -10.10 -3.33
CA VAL A 100 -0.50 -8.67 -3.06
C VAL A 100 -0.89 -7.91 -4.32
N THR A 101 -1.83 -6.97 -4.18
CA THR A 101 -2.35 -6.13 -5.26
C THR A 101 -2.25 -4.65 -4.90
N GLY A 102 -2.49 -3.77 -5.86
CA GLY A 102 -2.40 -2.32 -5.70
C GLY A 102 -1.32 -1.71 -6.59
N PHE A 103 -1.25 -0.38 -6.65
CA PHE A 103 -0.39 0.30 -7.62
C PHE A 103 1.11 0.06 -7.35
N ASP A 104 1.58 0.28 -6.10
CA ASP A 104 2.97 -0.01 -5.71
C ASP A 104 3.32 -1.49 -5.84
N ALA A 105 2.35 -2.37 -5.51
CA ALA A 105 2.52 -3.81 -5.68
C ALA A 105 2.66 -4.18 -7.16
N GLY A 106 1.88 -3.54 -8.04
CA GLY A 106 1.96 -3.74 -9.48
C GLY A 106 3.28 -3.26 -10.06
N ILE A 107 3.75 -2.05 -9.70
CA ILE A 107 5.08 -1.55 -10.07
C ILE A 107 6.17 -2.52 -9.61
N THR A 108 6.05 -3.04 -8.38
CA THR A 108 7.00 -4.04 -7.82
C THR A 108 7.03 -5.32 -8.65
N GLN A 109 5.86 -5.89 -8.94
CA GLN A 109 5.74 -7.15 -9.68
C GLN A 109 6.16 -7.00 -11.13
N LEU A 110 5.85 -5.87 -11.77
CA LEU A 110 6.31 -5.54 -13.11
C LEU A 110 7.85 -5.41 -13.18
N LEU A 111 8.48 -4.76 -12.18
CA LEU A 111 9.93 -4.66 -12.11
C LEU A 111 10.58 -6.04 -11.90
N ALA A 112 10.03 -6.86 -11.01
CA ALA A 112 10.50 -8.22 -10.81
C ALA A 112 10.39 -9.06 -12.10
N ARG A 113 9.24 -8.96 -12.80
CA ARG A 113 9.05 -9.60 -14.11
C ARG A 113 10.01 -9.07 -15.17
N TYR A 114 10.24 -7.75 -15.20
CA TYR A 114 11.18 -7.13 -16.15
C TYR A 114 12.59 -7.72 -16.03
N ILE A 115 13.02 -8.04 -14.79
CA ILE A 115 14.33 -8.64 -14.50
C ILE A 115 14.33 -10.15 -14.74
N LEU A 116 13.31 -10.88 -14.25
CA LEU A 116 13.28 -12.34 -14.21
C LEU A 116 12.77 -12.97 -15.52
N GLY A 117 12.03 -12.21 -16.32
CA GLY A 117 11.46 -12.71 -17.58
C GLY A 117 10.51 -13.89 -17.37
N ASP A 118 10.75 -15.00 -18.07
CA ASP A 118 9.94 -16.22 -17.98
C ASP A 118 10.10 -16.96 -16.64
N ASP A 119 11.13 -16.64 -15.86
CA ASP A 119 11.36 -17.22 -14.53
C ASP A 119 10.53 -16.51 -13.44
N TYR A 120 9.79 -15.43 -13.79
CA TYR A 120 8.89 -14.74 -12.87
C TYR A 120 7.67 -15.59 -12.50
N GLY A 121 7.34 -15.64 -11.21
CA GLY A 121 6.16 -16.31 -10.65
C GLY A 121 5.69 -15.66 -9.35
N ASP A 122 4.63 -16.17 -8.76
CA ASP A 122 4.01 -15.60 -7.56
C ASP A 122 4.98 -15.48 -6.35
N GLU A 123 5.98 -16.37 -6.27
CA GLU A 123 7.01 -16.40 -5.23
C GLU A 123 8.23 -15.50 -5.53
N SER A 124 8.23 -14.81 -6.68
CA SER A 124 9.38 -14.03 -7.14
C SER A 124 9.56 -12.70 -6.42
N VAL A 125 8.56 -12.25 -5.66
CA VAL A 125 8.65 -11.02 -4.84
C VAL A 125 8.58 -11.37 -3.36
N GLU A 126 9.56 -10.89 -2.60
CA GLU A 126 9.53 -10.93 -1.14
C GLU A 126 9.18 -9.54 -0.60
N TYR A 127 8.06 -9.45 0.11
CA TYR A 127 7.59 -8.21 0.72
C TYR A 127 8.10 -8.10 2.15
N ILE A 128 9.01 -7.14 2.38
CA ILE A 128 9.57 -6.86 3.70
C ILE A 128 8.84 -5.66 4.29
N ASP A 129 8.13 -5.89 5.39
CA ASP A 129 7.45 -4.81 6.09
C ASP A 129 8.43 -3.71 6.48
N THR A 130 8.12 -2.49 6.06
CA THR A 130 9.04 -1.36 6.13
C THR A 130 8.24 -0.09 6.41
N THR A 131 8.55 0.54 7.52
CA THR A 131 7.91 1.78 7.96
C THR A 131 8.54 3.00 7.30
N VAL A 132 7.87 4.16 7.39
CA VAL A 132 8.41 5.45 6.94
C VAL A 132 9.75 5.75 7.62
N GLU A 133 9.90 5.41 8.90
CA GLU A 133 11.14 5.62 9.67
C GLU A 133 12.30 4.74 9.21
N THR A 134 12.02 3.51 8.76
CA THR A 134 13.08 2.52 8.48
C THR A 134 13.45 2.37 7.01
N ARG A 135 12.65 2.93 6.08
CA ARG A 135 12.80 2.69 4.63
C ARG A 135 14.14 3.19 4.07
N GLU A 136 14.64 4.36 4.50
CA GLU A 136 15.94 4.88 4.08
C GLU A 136 17.07 3.95 4.50
N THR A 137 17.10 3.58 5.79
CA THR A 137 18.09 2.66 6.34
C THR A 137 18.08 1.29 5.65
N ARG A 138 16.90 0.77 5.28
CA ARG A 138 16.81 -0.50 4.56
C ARG A 138 17.45 -0.44 3.17
N VAL A 139 17.28 0.69 2.48
CA VAL A 139 17.93 0.93 1.17
C VAL A 139 19.43 1.12 1.34
N GLU A 140 19.86 1.98 2.28
CA GLU A 140 21.28 2.27 2.53
C GLU A 140 22.09 1.01 2.86
N TYR A 141 21.53 0.10 3.65
CA TYR A 141 22.20 -1.15 4.03
C TYR A 141 21.88 -2.35 3.13
N GLU A 142 21.24 -2.13 1.99
CA GLU A 142 20.85 -3.17 1.01
C GLU A 142 20.13 -4.37 1.65
N SER A 143 19.34 -4.11 2.71
CA SER A 143 18.51 -5.15 3.34
C SER A 143 17.23 -5.44 2.54
N VAL A 144 16.96 -4.63 1.53
CA VAL A 144 15.99 -4.82 0.45
C VAL A 144 16.62 -4.38 -0.87
N ASP A 145 16.16 -4.90 -2.00
CA ASP A 145 16.67 -4.50 -3.31
C ASP A 145 16.16 -3.12 -3.71
N ALA A 146 14.92 -2.78 -3.33
CA ALA A 146 14.33 -1.45 -3.49
C ALA A 146 13.23 -1.19 -2.47
N VAL A 147 12.89 0.09 -2.24
CA VAL A 147 11.69 0.51 -1.52
C VAL A 147 10.69 1.12 -2.50
N ILE A 148 9.47 0.54 -2.54
CA ILE A 148 8.35 1.01 -3.35
C ILE A 148 7.14 1.11 -2.41
N ALA A 149 6.87 2.32 -1.86
CA ALA A 149 6.01 2.46 -0.69
C ALA A 149 5.44 3.88 -0.57
N THR A 150 4.67 4.35 -1.58
CA THR A 150 4.18 5.74 -1.61
C THR A 150 5.30 6.71 -1.19
N TYR A 151 6.47 6.56 -1.81
CA TYR A 151 7.70 7.16 -1.32
C TYR A 151 7.99 8.48 -2.06
N SER A 152 7.54 9.60 -1.46
CA SER A 152 7.77 10.93 -2.00
C SER A 152 9.27 11.22 -2.13
N ILE A 153 9.66 11.67 -3.31
CA ILE A 153 11.02 12.15 -3.59
C ILE A 153 11.15 13.55 -3.01
N THR A 154 12.15 13.76 -2.15
CA THR A 154 12.48 15.08 -1.61
C THR A 154 13.98 15.34 -1.71
N ALA A 155 14.39 16.60 -1.72
CA ALA A 155 15.80 16.98 -1.75
C ALA A 155 16.59 16.35 -0.58
N GLU A 156 16.01 16.36 0.64
CA GLU A 156 16.64 15.73 1.82
C GLU A 156 16.88 14.23 1.63
N ARG A 157 15.88 13.49 1.07
CA ARG A 157 15.99 12.04 0.83
C ARG A 157 16.99 11.72 -0.27
N LEU A 158 17.07 12.59 -1.31
CA LEU A 158 18.06 12.49 -2.39
C LEU A 158 19.50 12.66 -1.89
N GLU A 159 19.73 13.27 -0.73
CA GLU A 159 21.06 13.28 -0.10
C GLU A 159 21.51 11.89 0.37
N LYS A 160 20.57 11.02 0.75
CA LYS A 160 20.84 9.71 1.37
C LYS A 160 20.76 8.55 0.40
N ILE A 161 19.75 8.53 -0.47
CA ILE A 161 19.46 7.45 -1.41
C ILE A 161 19.23 7.99 -2.82
N ASN A 162 19.24 7.12 -3.82
CA ASN A 162 18.76 7.42 -5.16
C ASN A 162 17.27 7.13 -5.29
N PHE A 163 16.60 7.84 -6.20
CA PHE A 163 15.24 7.55 -6.61
C PHE A 163 15.16 7.37 -8.12
N ALA A 164 14.63 6.25 -8.55
CA ALA A 164 14.15 6.10 -9.93
C ALA A 164 12.70 6.57 -10.04
N GLY A 165 12.34 7.18 -11.14
CA GLY A 165 11.02 7.76 -11.39
C GLY A 165 11.06 9.28 -11.60
N PRO A 166 10.00 10.02 -11.26
CA PRO A 166 8.81 9.55 -10.51
C PRO A 166 7.94 8.58 -11.31
N TYR A 167 7.24 7.68 -10.60
CA TYR A 167 6.30 6.76 -11.22
C TYR A 167 4.82 7.16 -11.00
N TYR A 168 4.56 8.08 -10.08
CA TYR A 168 3.25 8.64 -9.79
C TYR A 168 3.39 10.05 -9.21
N LEU A 169 2.43 10.94 -9.50
CA LEU A 169 2.31 12.24 -8.86
C LEU A 169 1.14 12.20 -7.89
N SER A 170 1.45 12.31 -6.62
CA SER A 170 0.50 12.45 -5.53
C SER A 170 0.49 13.88 -5.00
N GLY A 171 -0.10 14.10 -3.86
CA GLY A 171 -0.06 15.34 -3.12
C GLY A 171 -0.61 15.15 -1.72
N THR A 172 -0.28 16.05 -0.81
CA THR A 172 -0.82 16.05 0.54
C THR A 172 -2.30 16.44 0.50
N ALA A 173 -3.13 15.70 1.25
CA ALA A 173 -4.56 15.89 1.34
C ALA A 173 -5.02 15.85 2.81
N ILE A 174 -6.31 16.05 3.02
CA ILE A 174 -6.92 16.13 4.33
C ILE A 174 -7.94 15.01 4.49
N GLN A 175 -7.85 14.25 5.58
CA GLN A 175 -8.83 13.26 5.97
C GLN A 175 -9.52 13.70 7.26
N VAL A 176 -10.85 13.62 7.27
CA VAL A 176 -11.69 13.91 8.44
C VAL A 176 -12.62 12.73 8.72
N ARG A 177 -13.28 12.74 9.87
CA ARG A 177 -14.38 11.81 10.11
C ARG A 177 -15.52 12.06 9.10
N ALA A 178 -16.18 11.03 8.64
CA ALA A 178 -17.28 11.14 7.67
C ALA A 178 -18.41 12.07 8.16
N ALA A 179 -18.61 12.17 9.48
CA ALA A 179 -19.57 13.10 10.10
C ALA A 179 -19.17 14.57 9.94
N ASP A 180 -17.89 14.86 9.75
CA ASP A 180 -17.32 16.22 9.69
C ASP A 180 -16.97 16.67 8.27
N LYS A 181 -17.32 15.87 7.25
CA LYS A 181 -16.91 16.06 5.84
C LYS A 181 -17.19 17.44 5.25
N ASP A 182 -18.25 18.10 5.73
CA ASP A 182 -18.67 19.42 5.23
C ASP A 182 -18.03 20.58 6.03
N SER A 183 -17.13 20.28 7.00
CA SER A 183 -16.51 21.26 7.89
C SER A 183 -15.13 21.71 7.43
N VAL A 184 -14.52 21.02 6.45
CA VAL A 184 -13.19 21.28 5.93
C VAL A 184 -13.23 21.07 4.41
N SER A 185 -12.71 22.06 3.67
CA SER A 185 -12.62 22.01 2.21
C SER A 185 -11.19 22.26 1.68
N GLY A 186 -10.29 22.73 2.54
CA GLY A 186 -8.91 23.03 2.21
C GLY A 186 -8.05 23.31 3.44
N PRO A 187 -6.75 23.57 3.26
CA PRO A 187 -5.82 23.81 4.38
C PRO A 187 -6.17 25.04 5.19
N GLU A 188 -6.84 26.03 4.61
CA GLU A 188 -7.26 27.25 5.31
C GLU A 188 -8.28 26.97 6.43
N ASP A 189 -9.10 25.91 6.27
CA ASP A 189 -10.10 25.50 7.26
C ASP A 189 -9.48 24.74 8.45
N LEU A 190 -8.18 24.47 8.40
CA LEU A 190 -7.43 23.76 9.44
C LEU A 190 -6.86 24.69 10.52
N GLU A 191 -6.95 26.02 10.33
CA GLU A 191 -6.44 26.99 11.33
C GLU A 191 -7.07 26.72 12.70
N GLY A 192 -6.23 26.56 13.72
CA GLY A 192 -6.63 26.34 15.11
C GLY A 192 -7.24 24.96 15.41
N LYS A 193 -7.26 24.04 14.42
CA LYS A 193 -7.68 22.65 14.63
C LYS A 193 -6.52 21.81 15.16
N LYS A 194 -6.85 20.72 15.84
CA LYS A 194 -5.88 19.70 16.27
C LYS A 194 -5.59 18.77 15.10
N LEU A 195 -4.36 18.76 14.66
CA LEU A 195 -3.93 18.00 13.49
C LEU A 195 -3.11 16.78 13.90
N VAL A 196 -3.13 15.75 13.07
CA VAL A 196 -2.20 14.62 13.14
C VAL A 196 -1.56 14.38 11.79
N THR A 197 -0.31 13.96 11.81
CA THR A 197 0.40 13.40 10.66
C THR A 197 1.28 12.24 11.09
N GLN A 198 1.74 11.46 10.11
CA GLN A 198 2.69 10.38 10.40
C GLN A 198 4.10 10.95 10.53
N SER A 199 4.83 10.51 11.55
CA SER A 199 6.23 10.90 11.79
C SER A 199 7.12 10.55 10.58
N ASN A 200 8.09 11.41 10.28
CA ASN A 200 9.04 11.27 9.17
C ASN A 200 8.41 11.22 7.77
N SER A 201 7.12 11.63 7.66
CA SER A 201 6.45 11.88 6.38
C SER A 201 6.65 13.32 5.91
N THR A 202 6.18 13.64 4.71
CA THR A 202 6.11 15.02 4.19
C THR A 202 4.96 15.83 4.80
N GLY A 203 4.05 15.18 5.55
CA GLY A 203 2.83 15.81 6.05
C GLY A 203 3.06 16.94 7.05
N LEU A 204 4.10 16.88 7.89
CA LEU A 204 4.41 17.97 8.81
C LEU A 204 4.81 19.25 8.06
N GLU A 205 5.73 19.14 7.11
CA GLU A 205 6.17 20.26 6.28
C GLU A 205 5.01 20.86 5.49
N ALA A 206 4.19 19.99 4.87
CA ALA A 206 2.99 20.42 4.16
C ALA A 206 2.01 21.19 5.05
N ILE A 207 1.81 20.79 6.31
CA ILE A 207 0.98 21.52 7.27
C ILE A 207 1.59 22.87 7.57
N LEU A 208 2.88 22.93 7.91
CA LEU A 208 3.54 24.18 8.32
C LEU A 208 3.58 25.21 7.20
N ASP A 209 3.67 24.77 5.94
CA ASP A 209 3.75 25.66 4.78
C ASP A 209 2.38 26.15 4.29
N ASN A 210 1.29 25.35 4.51
CA ASN A 210 0.00 25.61 3.86
C ASN A 210 -1.15 25.93 4.84
N VAL A 211 -1.04 25.53 6.11
CA VAL A 211 -2.10 25.82 7.11
C VAL A 211 -1.79 27.12 7.81
N PRO A 212 -2.71 28.12 7.79
CA PRO A 212 -2.47 29.41 8.40
C PRO A 212 -2.14 29.32 9.89
N ASN A 213 -1.06 29.98 10.30
CA ASN A 213 -0.60 30.05 11.70
C ASN A 213 -0.31 28.69 12.36
N ALA A 214 -0.16 27.61 11.60
CA ALA A 214 0.24 26.32 12.16
C ALA A 214 1.65 26.37 12.74
N SER A 215 1.86 25.63 13.82
CA SER A 215 3.16 25.41 14.41
C SER A 215 3.36 23.92 14.67
N GLU A 216 4.60 23.48 14.84
CA GLU A 216 4.90 22.07 15.12
C GLU A 216 4.21 21.57 16.41
N ASP A 217 4.03 22.47 17.40
CA ASP A 217 3.36 22.15 18.67
C ASP A 217 1.86 21.87 18.50
N ASP A 218 1.24 22.29 17.39
CA ASP A 218 -0.17 22.07 17.07
C ASP A 218 -0.41 20.73 16.37
N VAL A 219 0.67 20.04 15.93
CA VAL A 219 0.59 18.84 15.12
C VAL A 219 1.06 17.61 15.91
N GLN A 220 0.14 16.67 16.14
CA GLN A 220 0.50 15.40 16.71
C GLN A 220 1.18 14.53 15.65
N GLN A 221 2.42 14.11 15.91
CA GLN A 221 3.15 13.19 15.04
C GLN A 221 3.06 11.77 15.63
N LEU A 222 2.52 10.79 14.87
CA LEU A 222 2.37 9.41 15.29
C LEU A 222 3.17 8.47 14.39
N PRO A 223 3.64 7.31 14.91
CA PRO A 223 4.61 6.48 14.21
C PRO A 223 4.04 5.75 12.99
N ASP A 224 2.75 5.49 12.94
CA ASP A 224 2.09 4.69 11.92
C ASP A 224 0.71 5.24 11.53
N ASN A 225 0.26 4.81 10.34
CA ASN A 225 -1.01 5.23 9.76
C ASN A 225 -2.21 4.82 10.65
N GLU A 226 -2.20 3.60 11.20
CA GLU A 226 -3.31 3.09 12.02
C GLU A 226 -3.50 3.93 13.28
N SER A 227 -2.40 4.34 13.92
CA SER A 227 -2.42 5.24 15.09
C SER A 227 -3.00 6.62 14.75
N CYS A 228 -2.69 7.16 13.56
CA CYS A 228 -3.25 8.43 13.08
C CYS A 228 -4.76 8.32 12.84
N VAL A 229 -5.21 7.29 12.12
CA VAL A 229 -6.63 7.02 11.88
C VAL A 229 -7.38 6.80 13.20
N ALA A 230 -6.79 6.05 14.14
CA ALA A 230 -7.39 5.85 15.46
C ALA A 230 -7.51 7.15 16.26
N ALA A 231 -6.52 8.06 16.18
CA ALA A 231 -6.58 9.35 16.82
C ALA A 231 -7.73 10.22 16.25
N LEU A 232 -7.92 10.21 14.93
CA LEU A 232 -9.00 10.90 14.24
C LEU A 232 -10.37 10.35 14.64
N LYS A 233 -10.57 9.03 14.57
CA LYS A 233 -11.83 8.37 14.92
C LYS A 233 -12.22 8.55 16.39
N GLN A 234 -11.24 8.62 17.30
CA GLN A 234 -11.45 8.86 18.74
C GLN A 234 -11.60 10.33 19.11
N GLU A 235 -11.74 11.23 18.14
CA GLU A 235 -11.89 12.68 18.33
C GLU A 235 -10.74 13.33 19.14
N ARG A 236 -9.55 12.70 19.15
CA ARG A 236 -8.36 13.29 19.78
C ARG A 236 -7.78 14.40 18.92
N VAL A 237 -8.00 14.31 17.62
CA VAL A 237 -7.64 15.29 16.60
C VAL A 237 -8.83 15.56 15.68
N ASP A 238 -8.79 16.67 14.95
CA ASP A 238 -9.87 17.12 14.07
C ASP A 238 -9.64 16.68 12.63
N ALA A 239 -8.39 16.63 12.19
CA ALA A 239 -8.01 16.18 10.84
C ALA A 239 -6.69 15.42 10.85
N TYR A 240 -6.58 14.48 9.91
CA TYR A 240 -5.36 13.79 9.54
C TYR A 240 -4.87 14.33 8.19
N VAL A 241 -3.67 14.90 8.19
CA VAL A 241 -3.05 15.48 7.00
C VAL A 241 -1.88 14.60 6.60
N LEU A 242 -1.95 14.06 5.42
CA LEU A 242 -0.92 13.19 4.86
C LEU A 242 -1.10 13.10 3.35
N ASP A 243 -0.21 12.38 2.71
CA ASP A 243 -0.28 12.01 1.31
C ASP A 243 -1.61 11.37 0.92
N GLN A 244 -2.22 11.86 -0.17
CA GLN A 244 -3.54 11.44 -0.64
C GLN A 244 -3.63 9.92 -0.87
N GLY A 245 -2.58 9.31 -1.41
CA GLY A 245 -2.55 7.88 -1.69
C GLY A 245 -2.75 7.03 -0.43
N VAL A 246 -2.19 7.45 0.71
CA VAL A 246 -2.42 6.77 2.00
C VAL A 246 -3.84 7.00 2.48
N LEU A 247 -4.32 8.24 2.44
CA LEU A 247 -5.64 8.62 2.94
C LEU A 247 -6.79 7.99 2.14
N LEU A 248 -6.64 7.84 0.82
CA LEU A 248 -7.60 7.12 -0.03
C LEU A 248 -7.69 5.64 0.37
N GLY A 249 -6.54 5.02 0.67
CA GLY A 249 -6.51 3.66 1.19
C GLY A 249 -7.30 3.51 2.48
N ASN A 250 -7.16 4.47 3.40
CA ASN A 250 -7.92 4.50 4.65
C ASN A 250 -9.43 4.62 4.40
N SER A 251 -9.85 5.55 3.54
CA SER A 251 -11.27 5.78 3.22
C SER A 251 -11.91 4.59 2.50
N LYS A 252 -11.14 3.84 1.72
CA LYS A 252 -11.59 2.59 1.09
C LYS A 252 -11.75 1.46 2.12
N ALA A 253 -10.87 1.42 3.12
CA ALA A 253 -10.90 0.42 4.19
C ALA A 253 -11.98 0.71 5.25
N ASP A 254 -12.28 1.98 5.51
CA ASP A 254 -13.13 2.42 6.62
C ASP A 254 -13.98 3.64 6.23
N SER A 255 -15.30 3.42 6.13
CA SER A 255 -16.27 4.47 5.77
C SER A 255 -16.48 5.52 6.85
N GLU A 256 -15.91 5.37 8.05
CA GLU A 256 -15.98 6.40 9.11
C GLU A 256 -15.01 7.56 8.87
N VAL A 257 -14.08 7.44 7.92
CA VAL A 257 -13.14 8.49 7.52
C VAL A 257 -13.25 8.78 6.03
N VAL A 258 -13.03 10.03 5.63
CA VAL A 258 -13.16 10.48 4.24
C VAL A 258 -12.12 11.53 3.91
N VAL A 259 -11.57 11.46 2.71
CA VAL A 259 -10.72 12.52 2.15
C VAL A 259 -11.62 13.68 1.70
N VAL A 260 -11.20 14.90 2.01
CA VAL A 260 -11.94 16.13 1.66
C VAL A 260 -11.03 17.13 0.96
N GLY A 261 -11.61 17.95 0.10
CA GLY A 261 -10.86 18.92 -0.71
C GLY A 261 -9.96 18.26 -1.77
N GLU A 262 -9.21 19.09 -2.47
CA GLU A 262 -8.19 18.66 -3.42
C GLU A 262 -6.81 18.57 -2.72
N PRO A 263 -5.89 17.75 -3.23
CA PRO A 263 -4.49 17.80 -2.78
C PRO A 263 -3.92 19.22 -2.93
N PHE A 264 -3.12 19.65 -1.97
CA PHE A 264 -2.59 21.02 -1.94
C PHE A 264 -1.06 21.10 -2.05
N THR A 265 -0.39 19.96 -2.28
CA THR A 265 1.04 19.87 -2.67
C THR A 265 1.18 18.97 -3.89
N GLU A 266 2.40 18.91 -4.44
CA GLU A 266 2.80 17.91 -5.43
C GLU A 266 3.88 17.01 -4.82
N ASP A 267 3.56 15.73 -4.65
CA ASP A 267 4.43 14.74 -4.01
C ASP A 267 4.77 13.63 -5.02
N PRO A 268 5.86 13.75 -5.79
CA PRO A 268 6.26 12.73 -6.75
C PRO A 268 6.74 11.46 -6.03
N TYR A 269 6.19 10.29 -6.38
CA TYR A 269 6.63 9.01 -5.84
C TYR A 269 7.75 8.41 -6.66
N GLY A 270 8.81 7.96 -5.99
CA GLY A 270 9.94 7.27 -6.61
C GLY A 270 10.22 5.90 -5.99
N ILE A 271 10.98 5.12 -6.72
CA ILE A 271 11.54 3.85 -6.25
C ILE A 271 12.86 4.16 -5.56
N GLY A 272 12.93 3.97 -4.24
CA GLY A 272 14.14 4.19 -3.45
C GLY A 272 15.18 3.09 -3.69
N LEU A 273 16.39 3.49 -4.04
CA LEU A 273 17.51 2.64 -4.43
C LEU A 273 18.79 3.05 -3.68
N ASN A 274 19.67 2.11 -3.42
CA ASN A 274 20.97 2.39 -2.83
C ASN A 274 21.81 3.26 -3.79
N LYS A 275 22.57 4.24 -3.23
CA LYS A 275 23.40 5.15 -4.02
C LYS A 275 24.61 4.51 -4.67
N ASP A 276 25.10 3.43 -4.09
CA ASP A 276 26.38 2.83 -4.47
C ASP A 276 26.21 1.70 -5.50
N ASN A 277 24.97 1.35 -5.89
CA ASN A 277 24.70 0.36 -6.92
C ASN A 277 24.32 1.00 -8.26
N ASP A 278 24.25 0.18 -9.31
CA ASP A 278 23.98 0.57 -10.70
C ASP A 278 22.49 0.45 -11.10
N ALA A 279 21.57 0.40 -10.11
CA ALA A 279 20.15 0.16 -10.35
C ALA A 279 19.43 1.34 -11.04
N LEU A 280 19.86 2.59 -10.81
CA LEU A 280 19.09 3.80 -11.12
C LEU A 280 18.66 3.86 -12.60
N ASP A 281 19.62 3.75 -13.52
CA ASP A 281 19.36 3.85 -14.97
C ASP A 281 18.55 2.65 -15.46
N PHE A 282 18.79 1.46 -14.91
CA PHE A 282 18.05 0.25 -15.26
C PHE A 282 16.58 0.37 -14.85
N VAL A 283 16.30 0.84 -13.62
CA VAL A 283 14.94 1.00 -13.12
C VAL A 283 14.22 2.15 -13.84
N ASN A 284 14.89 3.25 -14.18
CA ASN A 284 14.32 4.30 -15.01
C ASN A 284 13.96 3.78 -16.41
N THR A 285 14.80 2.93 -17.01
CA THR A 285 14.50 2.28 -18.30
C THR A 285 13.26 1.40 -18.21
N PHE A 286 13.12 0.63 -17.13
CA PHE A 286 11.90 -0.14 -16.84
C PHE A 286 10.67 0.76 -16.75
N LEU A 287 10.73 1.85 -15.95
CA LEU A 287 9.60 2.76 -15.79
C LEU A 287 9.19 3.39 -17.13
N GLN A 288 10.16 3.78 -17.95
CA GLN A 288 9.88 4.30 -19.30
C GLN A 288 9.22 3.24 -20.17
N ALA A 289 9.65 1.97 -20.11
CA ALA A 289 9.08 0.89 -20.90
C ALA A 289 7.60 0.64 -20.58
N ILE A 290 7.20 0.64 -19.30
CA ILE A 290 5.79 0.46 -18.92
C ILE A 290 4.92 1.69 -19.24
N VAL A 291 5.51 2.87 -19.35
CA VAL A 291 4.82 4.08 -19.83
C VAL A 291 4.59 3.98 -21.34
N ASP A 292 5.64 3.66 -22.10
CA ASP A 292 5.61 3.65 -23.57
C ASP A 292 4.67 2.57 -24.14
N ASP A 293 4.56 1.41 -23.50
CA ASP A 293 3.69 0.32 -23.93
C ASP A 293 2.26 0.40 -23.35
N GLY A 294 1.99 1.39 -22.50
CA GLY A 294 0.70 1.64 -21.86
C GLY A 294 0.36 0.72 -20.68
N THR A 295 1.29 -0.09 -20.21
CA THR A 295 1.13 -0.94 -19.01
C THR A 295 0.90 -0.09 -17.76
N TRP A 296 1.60 1.04 -17.62
CA TRP A 296 1.40 1.99 -16.52
C TRP A 296 -0.07 2.44 -16.43
N LYS A 297 -0.67 2.82 -17.57
CA LYS A 297 -2.07 3.28 -17.60
C LYS A 297 -3.04 2.17 -17.23
N LYS A 298 -2.84 0.95 -17.73
CA LYS A 298 -3.68 -0.20 -17.37
C LYS A 298 -3.61 -0.49 -15.88
N LEU A 299 -2.41 -0.43 -15.28
CA LEU A 299 -2.22 -0.62 -13.86
C LEU A 299 -2.90 0.49 -13.05
N TYR A 300 -2.78 1.76 -13.48
CA TYR A 300 -3.47 2.89 -12.85
C TYR A 300 -4.99 2.67 -12.87
N ASP A 301 -5.57 2.38 -14.03
CA ASP A 301 -7.01 2.19 -14.20
C ASP A 301 -7.55 1.05 -13.32
N GLN A 302 -6.76 -0.02 -13.14
CA GLN A 302 -7.12 -1.19 -12.33
C GLN A 302 -6.94 -0.98 -10.82
N THR A 303 -6.24 0.06 -10.40
CA THR A 303 -5.91 0.31 -8.98
C THR A 303 -6.40 1.68 -8.51
N ILE A 304 -5.66 2.73 -8.77
CA ILE A 304 -5.98 4.11 -8.36
C ILE A 304 -7.26 4.61 -9.02
N GLY A 305 -7.46 4.29 -10.29
CA GLY A 305 -8.65 4.64 -11.06
C GLY A 305 -9.96 4.04 -10.52
N GLN A 306 -9.88 3.05 -9.62
CA GLN A 306 -11.05 2.50 -8.93
C GLN A 306 -11.53 3.36 -7.75
N VAL A 307 -10.73 4.34 -7.32
CA VAL A 307 -11.02 5.20 -6.15
C VAL A 307 -10.98 6.69 -6.46
N ILE A 308 -10.32 7.09 -7.53
CA ILE A 308 -10.30 8.47 -8.03
C ILE A 308 -11.12 8.51 -9.31
N GLU A 309 -12.18 9.31 -9.33
CA GLU A 309 -13.03 9.48 -10.51
C GLU A 309 -12.30 10.31 -11.59
N GLY A 310 -12.49 9.94 -12.85
CA GLY A 310 -11.96 10.65 -14.00
C GLY A 310 -11.03 9.82 -14.87
N GLU A 311 -10.43 10.45 -15.86
CA GLU A 311 -9.41 9.79 -16.70
C GLU A 311 -8.06 9.72 -15.96
N ALA A 312 -7.29 8.66 -16.21
CA ALA A 312 -5.93 8.56 -15.72
C ALA A 312 -5.12 9.80 -16.13
N PRO A 313 -4.36 10.42 -15.20
CA PRO A 313 -3.46 11.50 -15.55
C PRO A 313 -2.38 11.01 -16.52
N ALA A 314 -1.70 11.95 -17.17
CA ALA A 314 -0.48 11.59 -17.89
C ALA A 314 0.55 11.05 -16.88
N PRO A 315 1.27 9.95 -17.22
CA PRO A 315 2.35 9.48 -16.37
C PRO A 315 3.41 10.58 -16.19
N PRO A 316 4.08 10.62 -15.03
CA PRO A 316 5.16 11.59 -14.78
C PRO A 316 6.31 11.41 -15.79
N THR A 317 7.06 12.48 -16.02
CA THR A 317 8.30 12.40 -16.79
C THR A 317 9.39 11.72 -15.97
N ILE A 318 9.87 10.57 -16.42
CA ILE A 318 10.93 9.82 -15.74
C ILE A 318 12.23 10.64 -15.72
N GLY A 319 12.83 10.77 -14.54
CA GLY A 319 14.04 11.55 -14.32
C GLY A 319 13.78 13.03 -13.94
N ASP A 320 12.53 13.47 -13.92
CA ASP A 320 12.17 14.82 -13.44
C ASP A 320 12.06 14.81 -11.91
N LEU A 321 13.15 15.09 -11.24
CA LEU A 321 13.28 15.06 -9.79
C LEU A 321 13.20 16.46 -9.20
N PRO A 322 12.62 16.65 -7.99
CA PRO A 322 12.65 17.92 -7.31
C PRO A 322 14.09 18.39 -7.05
N ALA A 323 14.29 19.71 -7.15
CA ALA A 323 15.61 20.34 -7.03
C ALA A 323 16.08 20.40 -5.57
#